data_8d82839f3362620eac541ea50e1f8dd6
#
_entry.id   8d82839f3362620eac541ea50e1f8dd6
#
_cell.length_a   1.000
_cell.length_b   1.000
_cell.length_c   1.000
_cell.angle_alpha   90.00
_cell.angle_beta   90.00
_cell.angle_gamma   90.00
#
_symmetry.space_group_name_H-M   'P 1'
#
loop_
_entity.id
_entity.type
_entity.pdbx_description
1 polymer ?
#
loop_
_entity_poly.entity_id
_entity_poly.type
_entity_poly.pdbx_seq_one_letter_code
_entity_poly.pdbx_strand_id
1 'polypeptide(L)'
;MYLEIVSPEATLFAGEVSSVTVPGINGEFQMLTDHAPVVSLLQAGEVKVEGTIEIDEAYADKFRKDADGKTVLTIASGTIEMKDNKVIVLAD
;
A
#
# COMPACT_ATOMS: atom_id res chain seq x y z
N MET A 1 4.06 10.56 -5.36
CA MET A 1 3.61 9.22 -5.82
C MET A 1 2.17 9.02 -5.36
N TYR A 2 1.30 8.69 -6.29
CA TYR A 2 -0.12 8.45 -5.99
C TYR A 2 -0.34 6.98 -5.67
N LEU A 3 -1.08 6.69 -4.59
CA LEU A 3 -1.36 5.32 -4.15
C LEU A 3 -2.86 5.08 -4.07
N GLU A 4 -3.31 3.95 -4.62
CA GLU A 4 -4.63 3.41 -4.37
C GLU A 4 -4.50 2.03 -3.74
N ILE A 5 -5.26 1.77 -2.68
CA ILE A 5 -5.37 0.45 -2.06
C ILE A 5 -6.82 0.02 -2.22
N VAL A 6 -7.03 -1.08 -2.94
CA VAL A 6 -8.36 -1.55 -3.31
C VAL A 6 -8.56 -2.97 -2.79
N SER A 7 -9.71 -3.22 -2.16
CA SER A 7 -10.17 -4.56 -1.80
C SER A 7 -11.37 -4.92 -2.68
N PRO A 8 -11.83 -6.19 -2.64
CA PRO A 8 -13.01 -6.57 -3.43
C PRO A 8 -14.25 -5.73 -3.17
N GLU A 9 -14.39 -5.20 -1.95
CA GLU A 9 -15.58 -4.43 -1.56
C GLU A 9 -15.43 -2.93 -1.78
N ALA A 10 -14.20 -2.39 -1.75
CA ALA A 10 -14.04 -0.94 -1.69
C ALA A 10 -12.63 -0.48 -2.00
N THR A 11 -12.52 0.80 -2.32
CA THR A 11 -11.23 1.49 -2.31
C THR A 11 -10.96 1.92 -0.87
N LEU A 12 -9.96 1.31 -0.26
CA LEU A 12 -9.63 1.55 1.15
C LEU A 12 -8.86 2.85 1.36
N PHE A 13 -8.07 3.24 0.36
CA PHE A 13 -7.29 4.48 0.40
C PHE A 13 -6.96 4.93 -1.02
N ALA A 14 -6.95 6.23 -1.23
CA ALA A 14 -6.47 6.84 -2.46
C ALA A 14 -5.90 8.22 -2.13
N GLY A 15 -4.66 8.48 -2.51
CA GLY A 15 -4.03 9.76 -2.26
C GLY A 15 -2.53 9.78 -2.49
N GLU A 16 -1.91 10.93 -2.25
CA GLU A 16 -0.47 11.10 -2.39
C GLU A 16 0.26 10.58 -1.17
N VAL A 17 1.36 9.88 -1.41
CA VAL A 17 2.20 9.32 -0.36
C VAL A 17 3.68 9.50 -0.70
N SER A 18 4.56 9.36 0.31
CA SER A 18 6.00 9.46 0.14
C SER A 18 6.63 8.13 -0.23
N SER A 19 6.16 7.04 0.36
CA SER A 19 6.66 5.71 0.06
C SER A 19 5.62 4.65 0.38
N VAL A 20 5.78 3.49 -0.25
CA VAL A 20 4.97 2.30 0.02
C VAL A 20 5.91 1.11 0.12
N THR A 21 5.79 0.36 1.21
CA THR A 21 6.53 -0.88 1.41
C THR A 21 5.54 -2.03 1.40
N VAL A 22 5.81 -3.08 0.63
CA VAL A 22 4.87 -4.17 0.42
C VAL A 22 5.53 -5.53 0.64
N PRO A 23 4.74 -6.55 1.04
CA PRO A 23 5.26 -7.91 1.26
C PRO A 23 5.27 -8.73 -0.05
N GLY A 24 6.25 -8.48 -0.90
CA GLY A 24 6.41 -9.27 -2.13
C GLY A 24 6.68 -10.74 -1.82
N ILE A 25 6.32 -11.65 -2.76
CA ILE A 25 6.51 -13.09 -2.53
C ILE A 25 7.98 -13.48 -2.42
N ASN A 26 8.89 -12.65 -2.92
CA ASN A 26 10.33 -12.85 -2.79
C ASN A 26 10.95 -11.97 -1.72
N GLY A 27 10.12 -11.38 -0.87
CA GLY A 27 10.56 -10.51 0.20
C GLY A 27 9.95 -9.11 0.12
N GLU A 28 10.05 -8.40 1.23
CA GLU A 28 9.56 -7.03 1.34
C GLU A 28 10.37 -6.10 0.43
N PHE A 29 9.69 -5.19 -0.25
CA PHE A 29 10.37 -4.16 -1.01
C PHE A 29 9.62 -2.82 -0.92
N GLN A 30 10.35 -1.74 -1.17
CA GLN A 30 9.85 -0.38 -1.02
C GLN A 30 9.85 0.36 -2.36
N MET A 31 8.79 1.13 -2.60
CA MET A 31 8.72 2.03 -3.74
C MET A 31 8.74 3.46 -3.27
N LEU A 32 9.60 4.23 -3.89
CA LEU A 32 9.72 5.67 -3.68
C LEU A 32 9.22 6.39 -4.93
N THR A 33 9.12 7.72 -4.83
CA THR A 33 8.73 8.57 -5.96
C THR A 33 9.54 8.23 -7.22
N ASP A 34 8.86 8.11 -8.35
CA ASP A 34 9.46 7.83 -9.66
C ASP A 34 10.16 6.47 -9.76
N HIS A 35 9.78 5.51 -8.91
CA HIS A 35 10.26 4.14 -9.03
C HIS A 35 9.90 3.58 -10.41
N ALA A 36 10.77 2.74 -10.95
CA ALA A 36 10.54 2.08 -12.24
C ALA A 36 9.25 1.24 -12.21
N PRO A 37 8.60 1.03 -13.36
CA PRO A 37 7.40 0.20 -13.42
C PRO A 37 7.65 -1.18 -12.84
N VAL A 38 6.65 -1.69 -12.09
CA VAL A 38 6.71 -3.00 -11.46
C VAL A 38 5.32 -3.61 -11.42
N VAL A 39 5.27 -4.94 -11.53
CA VAL A 39 4.07 -5.75 -11.27
C VAL A 39 4.55 -6.93 -10.45
N SER A 40 3.92 -7.17 -9.31
CA SER A 40 4.34 -8.26 -8.42
C SER A 40 3.16 -8.84 -7.66
N LEU A 41 3.29 -10.12 -7.34
CA LEU A 41 2.38 -10.78 -6.40
C LEU A 41 2.84 -10.46 -4.98
N LEU A 42 1.88 -10.34 -4.08
CA LEU A 42 2.12 -10.09 -2.66
C LEU A 42 1.67 -11.29 -1.83
N GLN A 43 2.42 -11.58 -0.78
CA GLN A 43 2.06 -12.60 0.19
C GLN A 43 1.43 -11.99 1.43
N ALA A 44 1.00 -12.82 2.36
CA ALA A 44 0.50 -12.34 3.64
C ALA A 44 1.57 -11.49 4.33
N GLY A 45 1.17 -10.35 4.86
CA GLY A 45 2.09 -9.45 5.53
C GLY A 45 1.51 -8.05 5.62
N GLU A 46 2.39 -7.07 5.72
CA GLU A 46 2.01 -5.69 5.98
C GLU A 46 2.37 -4.77 4.81
N VAL A 47 1.40 -3.98 4.40
CA VAL A 47 1.62 -2.83 3.52
C VAL A 47 1.86 -1.62 4.41
N LYS A 48 2.99 -0.96 4.25
CA LYS A 48 3.36 0.21 5.07
C LYS A 48 3.43 1.45 4.20
N VAL A 49 2.72 2.48 4.61
CA VAL A 49 2.61 3.73 3.84
C VAL A 49 3.20 4.87 4.65
N GLU A 50 4.10 5.62 4.03
CA GLU A 50 4.70 6.79 4.65
C GLU A 50 4.21 8.06 3.96
N GLY A 51 3.84 9.07 4.76
CA GLY A 51 3.35 10.33 4.28
C GLY A 51 2.28 10.90 5.20
N THR A 52 1.86 12.12 4.91
CA THR A 52 0.75 12.74 5.62
C THR A 52 -0.53 12.29 4.92
N ILE A 53 -1.14 11.23 5.43
CA ILE A 53 -2.32 10.63 4.79
C ILE A 53 -3.49 10.61 5.76
N GLU A 54 -4.69 10.64 5.18
CA GLU A 54 -5.93 10.52 5.92
C GLU A 54 -6.66 9.28 5.44
N ILE A 55 -7.09 8.44 6.38
CA ILE A 55 -7.87 7.25 6.08
C ILE A 55 -9.34 7.57 6.32
N ASP A 56 -10.20 7.21 5.36
CA ASP A 56 -11.64 7.36 5.50
C ASP A 56 -12.09 6.64 6.79
N GLU A 57 -12.92 7.29 7.58
CA GLU A 57 -13.40 6.77 8.84
C GLU A 57 -14.06 5.40 8.68
N ALA A 58 -14.71 5.15 7.54
CA ALA A 58 -15.35 3.85 7.26
C ALA A 58 -14.35 2.69 7.25
N TYR A 59 -13.08 2.96 7.00
CA TYR A 59 -12.04 1.93 6.90
C TYR A 59 -10.92 2.10 7.90
N ALA A 60 -11.04 3.06 8.81
CA ALA A 60 -9.97 3.40 9.76
C ALA A 60 -9.54 2.21 10.64
N ASP A 61 -10.48 1.33 10.96
CA ASP A 61 -10.21 0.15 11.80
C ASP A 61 -9.36 -0.92 11.09
N LYS A 62 -9.19 -0.82 9.78
CA LYS A 62 -8.34 -1.75 9.01
C LYS A 62 -6.88 -1.34 9.02
N PHE A 63 -6.59 -0.12 9.44
CA PHE A 63 -5.26 0.46 9.46
C PHE A 63 -4.79 0.67 10.89
N ARG A 64 -3.46 0.73 11.05
CA ARG A 64 -2.86 1.07 12.33
C ARG A 64 -1.58 1.88 12.09
N LYS A 65 -1.03 2.47 13.13
CA LYS A 65 0.27 3.13 13.08
C LYS A 65 1.29 2.21 13.72
N ASP A 66 2.47 2.09 13.09
CA ASP A 66 3.58 1.35 13.70
C ASP A 66 4.43 2.29 14.57
N ALA A 67 5.51 1.74 15.16
CA ALA A 67 6.40 2.48 16.04
C ALA A 67 7.08 3.66 15.34
N ASP A 68 7.22 3.59 14.03
CA ASP A 68 7.86 4.64 13.23
C ASP A 68 6.84 5.65 12.69
N GLY A 69 5.57 5.51 13.05
CA GLY A 69 4.51 6.40 12.60
C GLY A 69 3.99 6.12 11.20
N LYS A 70 4.39 5.01 10.59
CA LYS A 70 3.86 4.62 9.28
C LYS A 70 2.46 4.04 9.41
N THR A 71 1.63 4.26 8.39
CA THR A 71 0.29 3.68 8.35
C THR A 71 0.41 2.27 7.78
N VAL A 72 -0.15 1.29 8.48
CA VAL A 72 0.02 -0.12 8.17
C VAL A 72 -1.32 -0.79 7.93
N LEU A 73 -1.38 -1.56 6.84
CA LEU A 73 -2.52 -2.42 6.51
C LEU A 73 -2.02 -3.86 6.41
N THR A 74 -2.61 -4.76 7.20
CA THR A 74 -2.30 -6.19 7.10
C THR A 74 -3.13 -6.80 5.99
N ILE A 75 -2.47 -7.56 5.11
CA ILE A 75 -3.13 -8.24 3.99
C ILE A 75 -2.84 -9.74 4.04
N ALA A 76 -3.76 -10.52 3.48
CA ALA A 76 -3.59 -11.98 3.36
C ALA A 76 -2.89 -12.35 2.06
N SER A 77 -3.12 -11.60 1.01
CA SER A 77 -2.51 -11.74 -0.30
C SER A 77 -2.84 -10.53 -1.14
N GLY A 78 -2.27 -10.41 -2.31
CA GLY A 78 -2.60 -9.31 -3.19
C GLY A 78 -1.67 -9.20 -4.37
N THR A 79 -1.79 -8.09 -5.06
CA THR A 79 -0.90 -7.72 -6.15
C THR A 79 -0.57 -6.24 -6.04
N ILE A 80 0.55 -5.86 -6.64
CA ILE A 80 0.92 -4.45 -6.75
C ILE A 80 1.32 -4.15 -8.19
N GLU A 81 0.93 -2.99 -8.65
CA GLU A 81 1.34 -2.47 -9.96
C GLU A 81 1.78 -1.03 -9.78
N MET A 82 2.92 -0.69 -10.35
CA MET A 82 3.40 0.70 -10.39
C MET A 82 3.76 1.08 -11.81
N LYS A 83 3.28 2.24 -12.23
CA LYS A 83 3.59 2.82 -13.53
C LYS A 83 3.30 4.32 -13.47
N ASP A 84 4.18 5.12 -14.08
CA ASP A 84 4.00 6.56 -14.20
C ASP A 84 3.72 7.24 -12.84
N ASN A 85 4.49 6.86 -11.83
CA ASN A 85 4.39 7.41 -10.48
C ASN A 85 3.03 7.17 -9.80
N LYS A 86 2.32 6.14 -10.24
CA LYS A 86 1.06 5.69 -9.65
C LYS A 86 1.17 4.24 -9.23
N VAL A 87 0.76 3.96 -7.99
CA VAL A 87 0.80 2.63 -7.39
C VAL A 87 -0.63 2.16 -7.11
N ILE A 88 -0.94 0.94 -7.50
CA ILE A 88 -2.21 0.30 -7.17
C ILE A 88 -1.90 -0.98 -6.43
N VAL A 89 -2.43 -1.11 -5.21
CA VAL A 89 -2.36 -2.33 -4.41
C VAL A 89 -3.75 -2.94 -4.39
N LEU A 90 -3.86 -4.17 -4.90
CA LEU A 90 -5.10 -4.94 -4.81
C LEU A 90 -4.92 -5.93 -3.68
N ALA A 91 -5.69 -5.77 -2.62
CA ALA A 91 -5.60 -6.59 -1.41
C ALA A 91 -6.85 -7.48 -1.27
N ASP A 92 -6.63 -8.72 -0.92
CA ASP A 92 -7.73 -9.66 -0.63
C ASP A 92 -8.17 -9.59 0.82
#